data_82b70b527089852bc1fadfdf8f901a22
#
_entry.id   82b70b527089852bc1fadfdf8f901a22
#
_cell.length_a   1.000
_cell.length_b   1.000
_cell.length_c   1.000
_cell.angle_alpha   90.00
_cell.angle_beta   90.00
_cell.angle_gamma   90.00
#
_symmetry.space_group_name_H-M   'P 1'
#
loop_
_entity.id
_entity.type
_entity.pdbx_description
1 polymer ?
#
loop_
_entity_poly.entity_id
_entity_poly.type
_entity_poly.pdbx_seq_one_letter_code
_entity_poly.pdbx_strand_id
1 'polypeptide(L)'
;MYLIEPPFFVLATQNPIEQEGTYPLPEAQLDRFMFELRVDYPSREDEERIVNETTSDETATISPVLSAAELLQLQHLVRRLPAPPTVVRYAVQLARSTRPLDPEASADVKRYVSWGAGPRASQYLVMGAKARAAMDGRAAPDIDDVRSVALSVLRHRVVVNFQAEADGVEVERLLSLAERPARG
;
A
#
# COMPACT_ATOMS: atom_id res chain seq x y z
N MET A 1 22.26 8.90 -21.29
CA MET A 1 20.88 8.54 -20.86
C MET A 1 20.70 7.06 -21.16
N TYR A 2 20.51 6.23 -20.16
CA TYR A 2 20.27 4.81 -20.36
C TYR A 2 18.77 4.57 -20.46
N LEU A 3 18.31 3.89 -21.51
CA LEU A 3 16.93 3.44 -21.65
C LEU A 3 16.80 2.12 -20.90
N ILE A 4 15.85 2.06 -19.96
CA ILE A 4 15.47 0.82 -19.29
C ILE A 4 14.24 0.28 -20.02
N GLU A 5 14.34 -0.94 -20.52
CA GLU A 5 13.22 -1.58 -21.21
C GLU A 5 12.13 -1.99 -20.22
N PRO A 6 10.83 -1.86 -20.61
CA PRO A 6 9.74 -2.37 -19.79
C PRO A 6 9.74 -3.92 -19.75
N PRO A 7 9.20 -4.53 -18.68
CA PRO A 7 8.60 -3.90 -17.50
C PRO A 7 9.66 -3.36 -16.53
N PHE A 8 9.39 -2.18 -15.96
CA PHE A 8 10.25 -1.56 -14.96
C PHE A 8 9.53 -1.48 -13.61
N PHE A 9 10.18 -1.97 -12.56
CA PHE A 9 9.70 -1.92 -11.18
C PHE A 9 10.73 -1.29 -10.27
N VAL A 10 10.26 -0.52 -9.32
CA VAL A 10 11.07 -0.03 -8.21
C VAL A 10 10.62 -0.72 -6.94
N LEU A 11 11.49 -1.53 -6.36
CA LEU A 11 11.37 -2.06 -5.02
C LEU A 11 12.45 -1.40 -4.18
N ALA A 12 12.07 -0.85 -3.02
CA ALA A 12 12.98 -0.25 -2.08
C ALA A 12 12.73 -0.84 -0.70
N THR A 13 13.79 -1.10 0.05
CA THR A 13 13.71 -1.53 1.44
C THR A 13 14.18 -0.40 2.34
N GLN A 14 13.56 -0.26 3.50
CA GLN A 14 13.98 0.61 4.58
C GLN A 14 14.17 -0.24 5.82
N ASN A 15 15.34 -0.09 6.47
CA ASN A 15 15.55 -0.70 7.77
C ASN A 15 15.32 0.37 8.86
N PRO A 16 14.28 0.26 9.69
CA PRO A 16 14.01 1.27 10.72
C PRO A 16 15.13 1.38 11.78
N ILE A 17 15.96 0.34 11.94
CA ILE A 17 17.06 0.32 12.92
C ILE A 17 18.26 1.14 12.41
N GLU A 18 18.46 1.21 11.09
CA GLU A 18 19.61 1.89 10.46
C GLU A 18 19.35 3.37 10.14
N GLN A 19 18.33 3.98 10.73
CA GLN A 19 17.99 5.39 10.44
C GLN A 19 18.94 6.41 11.08
N GLU A 20 19.82 6.02 12.00
CA GLU A 20 20.86 6.90 12.49
C GLU A 20 21.86 7.22 11.38
N GLY A 21 21.81 8.47 10.89
CA GLY A 21 22.71 8.99 9.85
C GLY A 21 22.19 8.94 8.41
N THR A 22 20.98 8.42 8.17
CA THR A 22 20.33 8.47 6.85
C THR A 22 19.20 9.49 6.83
N TYR A 23 19.07 10.22 5.70
CA TYR A 23 17.92 11.10 5.50
C TYR A 23 16.71 10.26 5.03
N PRO A 24 15.56 10.33 5.71
CA PRO A 24 14.35 9.68 5.23
C PRO A 24 13.97 10.24 3.85
N LEU A 25 13.39 9.38 3.01
CA LEU A 25 12.85 9.85 1.73
C LEU A 25 11.79 10.94 1.97
N PRO A 26 11.85 12.06 1.22
CA PRO A 26 10.81 13.09 1.30
C PRO A 26 9.42 12.49 1.00
N GLU A 27 8.38 12.96 1.71
CA GLU A 27 6.99 12.49 1.55
C GLU A 27 6.52 12.49 0.09
N ALA A 28 6.91 13.50 -0.70
CA ALA A 28 6.60 13.58 -2.12
C ALA A 28 7.22 12.45 -2.96
N GLN A 29 8.30 11.84 -2.50
CA GLN A 29 8.91 10.67 -3.13
C GLN A 29 8.23 9.38 -2.65
N LEU A 30 7.91 9.29 -1.35
CA LEU A 30 7.15 8.17 -0.79
C LEU A 30 5.78 8.05 -1.45
N ASP A 31 5.07 9.15 -1.71
CA ASP A 31 3.78 9.15 -2.40
C ASP A 31 3.83 8.49 -3.80
N ARG A 32 5.01 8.36 -4.42
CA ARG A 32 5.16 7.70 -5.73
C ARG A 32 5.15 6.18 -5.67
N PHE A 33 5.49 5.59 -4.52
CA PHE A 33 5.37 4.16 -4.32
C PHE A 33 3.92 3.76 -4.16
N MET A 34 3.51 2.67 -4.83
CA MET A 34 2.12 2.21 -4.78
C MET A 34 1.76 1.69 -3.39
N PHE A 35 2.61 0.85 -2.83
CA PHE A 35 2.42 0.17 -1.55
C PHE A 35 3.60 0.40 -0.61
N GLU A 36 3.30 0.47 0.68
CA GLU A 36 4.22 0.22 1.77
C GLU A 36 3.80 -1.06 2.48
N LEU A 37 4.73 -2.02 2.52
CA LEU A 37 4.54 -3.29 3.20
C LEU A 37 5.46 -3.34 4.43
N ARG A 38 4.91 -3.69 5.59
CA ARG A 38 5.70 -3.99 6.77
C ARG A 38 5.98 -5.48 6.82
N VAL A 39 7.23 -5.81 7.05
CA VAL A 39 7.69 -7.18 7.23
C VAL A 39 8.15 -7.28 8.67
N ASP A 40 7.42 -8.06 9.46
CA ASP A 40 7.75 -8.34 10.85
C ASP A 40 8.76 -9.49 10.95
N TYR A 41 9.22 -9.76 12.17
CA TYR A 41 10.06 -10.94 12.42
C TYR A 41 9.31 -12.22 12.03
N PRO A 42 10.02 -13.22 11.51
CA PRO A 42 9.43 -14.52 11.19
C PRO A 42 8.88 -15.21 12.46
N SER A 43 7.96 -16.15 12.27
CA SER A 43 7.59 -17.05 13.36
C SER A 43 8.79 -17.91 13.76
N ARG A 44 8.75 -18.51 14.96
CA ARG A 44 9.83 -19.39 15.42
C ARG A 44 10.08 -20.54 14.42
N GLU A 45 9.02 -21.13 13.91
CA GLU A 45 9.07 -22.23 12.95
C GLU A 45 9.69 -21.77 11.61
N ASP A 46 9.35 -20.58 11.15
CA ASP A 46 9.94 -20.00 9.95
C ASP A 46 11.42 -19.64 10.16
N GLU A 47 11.78 -19.12 11.33
CA GLU A 47 13.17 -18.80 11.66
C GLU A 47 14.03 -20.07 11.74
N GLU A 48 13.54 -21.15 12.35
CA GLU A 48 14.20 -22.45 12.35
C GLU A 48 14.39 -22.99 10.93
N ARG A 49 13.41 -22.83 10.03
CA ARG A 49 13.51 -23.21 8.62
C ARG A 49 14.54 -22.35 7.88
N ILE A 50 14.52 -21.03 8.07
CA ILE A 50 15.49 -20.10 7.47
C ILE A 50 16.91 -20.50 7.86
N VAL A 51 17.17 -20.77 9.15
CA VAL A 51 18.49 -21.18 9.63
C VAL A 51 18.94 -22.48 8.94
N ASN A 52 18.08 -23.50 8.90
CA ASN A 52 18.41 -24.77 8.27
C ASN A 52 18.72 -24.63 6.78
N GLU A 53 17.91 -23.85 6.02
CA GLU A 53 18.06 -23.67 4.60
C GLU A 53 19.29 -22.80 4.24
N THR A 54 19.56 -21.76 5.04
CA THR A 54 20.64 -20.79 4.72
C THR A 54 22.02 -21.20 5.24
N THR A 55 22.08 -22.15 6.18
CA THR A 55 23.34 -22.70 6.70
C THR A 55 23.73 -24.04 6.07
N SER A 56 22.87 -24.59 5.19
CA SER A 56 23.20 -25.78 4.41
C SER A 56 24.03 -25.41 3.15
N ASP A 57 24.69 -26.39 2.56
CA ASP A 57 25.42 -26.23 1.29
C ASP A 57 24.47 -26.31 0.06
N GLU A 58 23.17 -26.40 0.31
CA GLU A 58 22.15 -26.46 -0.75
C GLU A 58 21.85 -25.07 -1.28
N THR A 59 22.03 -24.88 -2.59
CA THR A 59 21.66 -23.63 -3.29
C THR A 59 20.32 -23.83 -3.99
N ALA A 60 19.31 -23.02 -3.60
CA ALA A 60 18.02 -23.05 -4.26
C ALA A 60 18.14 -22.63 -5.72
N THR A 61 17.66 -23.47 -6.64
CA THR A 61 17.58 -23.14 -8.06
C THR A 61 16.28 -22.37 -8.34
N ILE A 62 16.42 -21.09 -8.70
CA ILE A 62 15.28 -20.23 -9.06
C ILE A 62 15.08 -20.31 -10.57
N SER A 63 13.88 -20.71 -10.99
CA SER A 63 13.46 -20.68 -12.39
C SER A 63 12.46 -19.56 -12.63
N PRO A 64 12.50 -18.88 -13.80
CA PRO A 64 11.53 -17.85 -14.13
C PRO A 64 10.13 -18.47 -14.33
N VAL A 65 9.11 -17.86 -13.72
CA VAL A 65 7.71 -18.29 -13.84
C VAL A 65 6.90 -17.45 -14.83
N LEU A 66 7.39 -16.25 -15.16
CA LEU A 66 6.78 -15.32 -16.12
C LEU A 66 7.86 -14.65 -16.96
N SER A 67 7.58 -14.46 -18.24
CA SER A 67 8.38 -13.61 -19.11
C SER A 67 8.01 -12.13 -18.97
N ALA A 68 8.90 -11.23 -19.39
CA ALA A 68 8.62 -9.79 -19.43
C ALA A 68 7.38 -9.46 -20.29
N ALA A 69 7.19 -10.16 -21.40
CA ALA A 69 6.04 -9.96 -22.27
C ALA A 69 4.72 -10.36 -21.59
N GLU A 70 4.67 -11.49 -20.89
CA GLU A 70 3.51 -11.92 -20.12
C GLU A 70 3.19 -10.92 -19.00
N LEU A 71 4.21 -10.41 -18.30
CA LEU A 71 4.02 -9.42 -17.25
C LEU A 71 3.41 -8.13 -17.81
N LEU A 72 3.85 -7.66 -18.96
CA LEU A 72 3.25 -6.50 -19.64
C LEU A 72 1.80 -6.76 -20.02
N GLN A 73 1.47 -7.97 -20.51
CA GLN A 73 0.09 -8.36 -20.83
C GLN A 73 -0.80 -8.33 -19.58
N LEU A 74 -0.31 -8.84 -18.44
CA LEU A 74 -1.03 -8.80 -17.16
C LEU A 74 -1.25 -7.35 -16.68
N GLN A 75 -0.25 -6.48 -16.81
CA GLN A 75 -0.42 -5.05 -16.49
C GLN A 75 -1.49 -4.39 -17.37
N HIS A 76 -1.53 -4.69 -18.66
CA HIS A 76 -2.58 -4.20 -19.55
C HIS A 76 -3.95 -4.76 -19.18
N LEU A 77 -4.04 -6.05 -18.84
CA LEU A 77 -5.28 -6.70 -18.40
C LEU A 77 -5.87 -5.96 -17.19
N VAL A 78 -5.09 -5.75 -16.13
CA VAL A 78 -5.54 -5.03 -14.93
C VAL A 78 -6.05 -3.62 -15.27
N ARG A 79 -5.35 -2.88 -16.13
CA ARG A 79 -5.80 -1.55 -16.56
C ARG A 79 -7.12 -1.57 -17.31
N ARG A 80 -7.37 -2.59 -18.12
CA ARG A 80 -8.59 -2.76 -18.93
C ARG A 80 -9.81 -3.21 -18.12
N LEU A 81 -9.64 -3.80 -16.92
CA LEU A 81 -10.78 -4.13 -16.09
C LEU A 81 -11.63 -2.88 -15.79
N PRO A 82 -12.95 -2.92 -15.98
CA PRO A 82 -13.82 -1.81 -15.61
C PRO A 82 -13.83 -1.63 -14.09
N ALA A 83 -13.85 -0.40 -13.61
CA ALA A 83 -14.10 -0.10 -12.20
C ALA A 83 -15.53 0.46 -12.06
N PRO A 84 -16.42 -0.19 -11.31
CA PRO A 84 -17.76 0.33 -11.05
C PRO A 84 -17.69 1.73 -10.41
N PRO A 85 -18.60 2.66 -10.75
CA PRO A 85 -18.61 4.00 -10.17
C PRO A 85 -18.70 4.02 -8.64
N THR A 86 -19.32 3.00 -8.04
CA THR A 86 -19.39 2.82 -6.58
C THR A 86 -18.02 2.57 -5.96
N VAL A 87 -17.19 1.75 -6.60
CA VAL A 87 -15.82 1.46 -6.17
C VAL A 87 -14.94 2.70 -6.29
N VAL A 88 -15.06 3.44 -7.39
CA VAL A 88 -14.29 4.69 -7.59
C VAL A 88 -14.69 5.73 -6.53
N ARG A 89 -15.99 5.92 -6.29
CA ARG A 89 -16.47 6.85 -5.24
C ARG A 89 -15.95 6.46 -3.86
N TYR A 90 -16.02 5.18 -3.51
CA TYR A 90 -15.52 4.69 -2.23
C TYR A 90 -14.01 4.93 -2.07
N ALA A 91 -13.20 4.62 -3.07
CA ALA A 91 -11.76 4.88 -3.05
C ALA A 91 -11.41 6.37 -2.88
N VAL A 92 -12.15 7.25 -3.57
CA VAL A 92 -12.01 8.71 -3.43
C VAL A 92 -12.43 9.17 -2.04
N GLN A 93 -13.56 8.70 -1.53
CA GLN A 93 -14.07 9.03 -0.20
C GLN A 93 -13.09 8.57 0.89
N LEU A 94 -12.57 7.35 0.78
CA LEU A 94 -11.58 6.81 1.71
C LEU A 94 -10.29 7.64 1.74
N ALA A 95 -9.74 8.03 0.59
CA ALA A 95 -8.57 8.89 0.54
C ALA A 95 -8.88 10.30 1.10
N ARG A 96 -10.04 10.86 0.82
CA ARG A 96 -10.46 12.18 1.33
C ARG A 96 -10.70 12.19 2.84
N SER A 97 -11.26 11.12 3.39
CA SER A 97 -11.52 11.01 4.83
C SER A 97 -10.26 11.06 5.69
N THR A 98 -9.07 10.85 5.09
CA THR A 98 -7.78 11.02 5.78
C THR A 98 -7.33 12.48 5.87
N ARG A 99 -7.99 13.42 5.18
CA ARG A 99 -7.57 14.82 5.11
C ARG A 99 -8.21 15.64 6.21
N PRO A 100 -7.45 16.26 7.13
CA PRO A 100 -8.01 16.96 8.29
C PRO A 100 -8.90 18.15 7.93
N LEU A 101 -8.70 18.77 6.77
CA LEU A 101 -9.51 19.90 6.29
C LEU A 101 -10.75 19.49 5.50
N ASP A 102 -10.93 18.19 5.25
CA ASP A 102 -12.14 17.72 4.57
C ASP A 102 -13.34 17.79 5.52
N PRO A 103 -14.50 18.32 5.08
CA PRO A 103 -15.69 18.39 5.92
C PRO A 103 -16.13 17.03 6.48
N GLU A 104 -15.96 15.96 5.70
CA GLU A 104 -16.34 14.58 6.07
C GLU A 104 -15.30 13.86 6.93
N ALA A 105 -14.15 14.49 7.23
CA ALA A 105 -13.14 13.90 8.08
C ALA A 105 -13.66 13.71 9.51
N SER A 106 -13.33 12.56 10.11
CA SER A 106 -13.68 12.24 11.49
C SER A 106 -13.00 13.22 12.48
N ALA A 107 -13.54 13.28 13.70
CA ALA A 107 -12.94 14.07 14.76
C ALA A 107 -11.48 13.66 15.07
N ASP A 108 -11.21 12.35 15.00
CA ASP A 108 -9.87 11.82 15.24
C ASP A 108 -8.90 12.21 14.12
N VAL A 109 -9.33 12.19 12.85
CA VAL A 109 -8.52 12.66 11.72
C VAL A 109 -8.22 14.15 11.85
N LYS A 110 -9.22 14.96 12.18
CA LYS A 110 -9.04 16.42 12.42
C LYS A 110 -8.10 16.72 13.57
N ARG A 111 -8.07 15.85 14.60
CA ARG A 111 -7.23 16.01 15.78
C ARG A 111 -5.79 15.52 15.58
N TYR A 112 -5.62 14.39 14.89
CA TYR A 112 -4.37 13.64 14.92
C TYR A 112 -3.59 13.65 13.60
N VAL A 113 -4.20 14.04 12.47
CA VAL A 113 -3.54 14.06 11.17
C VAL A 113 -3.06 15.47 10.84
N SER A 114 -1.78 15.61 10.50
CA SER A 114 -1.23 16.84 9.93
C SER A 114 -1.38 16.90 8.42
N TRP A 115 -1.26 15.76 7.75
CA TRP A 115 -1.37 15.67 6.30
C TRP A 115 -2.03 14.37 5.86
N GLY A 116 -3.07 14.46 5.04
CA GLY A 116 -3.80 13.30 4.51
C GLY A 116 -3.43 12.96 3.07
N ALA A 117 -3.89 11.80 2.62
CA ALA A 117 -3.55 11.24 1.32
C ALA A 117 -4.02 12.10 0.14
N GLY A 118 -3.15 12.24 -0.87
CA GLY A 118 -3.42 12.96 -2.11
C GLY A 118 -4.24 12.13 -3.13
N PRO A 119 -4.54 12.71 -4.32
CA PRO A 119 -5.33 12.02 -5.37
C PRO A 119 -4.68 10.73 -5.89
N ARG A 120 -3.35 10.61 -5.81
CA ARG A 120 -2.62 9.39 -6.21
C ARG A 120 -3.03 8.18 -5.37
N ALA A 121 -3.36 8.38 -4.10
CA ALA A 121 -3.90 7.33 -3.25
C ALA A 121 -5.18 6.73 -3.82
N SER A 122 -6.14 7.56 -4.25
CA SER A 122 -7.38 7.08 -4.88
C SER A 122 -7.12 6.28 -6.15
N GLN A 123 -6.13 6.70 -6.96
CA GLN A 123 -5.71 5.96 -8.16
C GLN A 123 -5.15 4.58 -7.81
N TYR A 124 -4.28 4.51 -6.80
CA TYR A 124 -3.65 3.26 -6.37
C TYR A 124 -4.64 2.33 -5.66
N LEU A 125 -5.59 2.86 -4.90
CA LEU A 125 -6.69 2.08 -4.32
C LEU A 125 -7.49 1.37 -5.42
N VAL A 126 -7.89 2.09 -6.47
CA VAL A 126 -8.64 1.51 -7.60
C VAL A 126 -7.77 0.51 -8.38
N MET A 127 -6.49 0.82 -8.62
CA MET A 127 -5.59 -0.09 -9.33
C MET A 127 -5.31 -1.37 -8.53
N GLY A 128 -5.09 -1.26 -7.23
CA GLY A 128 -4.93 -2.41 -6.34
C GLY A 128 -6.19 -3.28 -6.30
N ALA A 129 -7.36 -2.65 -6.18
CA ALA A 129 -8.64 -3.37 -6.23
C ALA A 129 -8.84 -4.13 -7.55
N LYS A 130 -8.52 -3.51 -8.70
CA LYS A 130 -8.56 -4.20 -10.00
C LYS A 130 -7.61 -5.40 -10.05
N ALA A 131 -6.39 -5.26 -9.51
CA ALA A 131 -5.43 -6.35 -9.47
C ALA A 131 -5.95 -7.52 -8.60
N ARG A 132 -6.54 -7.22 -7.44
CA ARG A 132 -7.18 -8.22 -6.57
C ARG A 132 -8.29 -8.97 -7.29
N ALA A 133 -9.22 -8.25 -7.91
CA ALA A 133 -10.30 -8.86 -8.69
C ALA A 133 -9.77 -9.74 -9.83
N ALA A 134 -8.73 -9.29 -10.55
CA ALA A 134 -8.09 -10.07 -11.61
C ALA A 134 -7.47 -11.37 -11.09
N MET A 135 -6.78 -11.32 -9.94
CA MET A 135 -6.18 -12.51 -9.30
C MET A 135 -7.24 -13.52 -8.87
N ASP A 136 -8.42 -13.06 -8.48
CA ASP A 136 -9.57 -13.91 -8.11
C ASP A 136 -10.41 -14.33 -9.34
N GLY A 137 -9.99 -13.98 -10.57
CA GLY A 137 -10.71 -14.32 -11.81
C GLY A 137 -12.02 -13.53 -12.00
N ARG A 138 -12.20 -12.41 -11.27
CA ARG A 138 -13.41 -11.57 -11.35
C ARG A 138 -13.25 -10.49 -12.42
N ALA A 139 -14.35 -10.20 -13.13
CA ALA A 139 -14.37 -9.23 -14.22
C ALA A 139 -14.36 -7.76 -13.78
N ALA A 140 -14.62 -7.48 -12.51
CA ALA A 140 -14.62 -6.14 -11.93
C ALA A 140 -14.32 -6.18 -10.42
N PRO A 141 -13.67 -5.14 -9.86
CA PRO A 141 -13.46 -5.03 -8.42
C PRO A 141 -14.73 -4.63 -7.67
N ASP A 142 -14.75 -4.93 -6.38
CA ASP A 142 -15.75 -4.45 -5.42
C ASP A 142 -15.12 -3.58 -4.31
N ILE A 143 -15.93 -3.18 -3.33
CA ILE A 143 -15.48 -2.36 -2.21
C ILE A 143 -14.51 -3.11 -1.30
N ASP A 144 -14.68 -4.42 -1.13
CA ASP A 144 -13.81 -5.21 -0.26
C ASP A 144 -12.40 -5.37 -0.86
N ASP A 145 -12.29 -5.35 -2.19
CA ASP A 145 -10.98 -5.25 -2.86
C ASP A 145 -10.26 -3.95 -2.52
N VAL A 146 -10.99 -2.82 -2.47
CA VAL A 146 -10.39 -1.53 -2.06
C VAL A 146 -9.93 -1.60 -0.61
N ARG A 147 -10.76 -2.15 0.28
CA ARG A 147 -10.41 -2.32 1.71
C ARG A 147 -9.18 -3.18 1.90
N SER A 148 -9.07 -4.27 1.14
CA SER A 148 -7.94 -5.21 1.26
C SER A 148 -6.58 -4.59 0.97
N VAL A 149 -6.52 -3.51 0.18
CA VAL A 149 -5.29 -2.80 -0.17
C VAL A 149 -5.15 -1.44 0.52
N ALA A 150 -6.18 -1.00 1.26
CA ALA A 150 -6.26 0.35 1.80
C ALA A 150 -5.08 0.69 2.70
N LEU A 151 -4.76 -0.17 3.65
CA LEU A 151 -3.67 0.05 4.59
C LEU A 151 -2.32 0.19 3.88
N SER A 152 -2.00 -0.71 2.97
CA SER A 152 -0.73 -0.70 2.23
C SER A 152 -0.61 0.52 1.30
N VAL A 153 -1.72 1.05 0.79
CA VAL A 153 -1.74 2.25 -0.05
C VAL A 153 -1.66 3.53 0.78
N LEU A 154 -2.29 3.57 1.96
CA LEU A 154 -2.50 4.83 2.69
C LEU A 154 -1.48 5.10 3.78
N ARG A 155 -0.87 4.06 4.40
CA ARG A 155 -0.05 4.24 5.61
C ARG A 155 1.12 5.22 5.44
N HIS A 156 1.81 5.20 4.30
CA HIS A 156 2.93 6.11 4.00
C HIS A 156 2.50 7.46 3.40
N ARG A 157 1.19 7.72 3.33
CA ARG A 157 0.60 8.95 2.78
C ARG A 157 -0.12 9.78 3.82
N VAL A 158 -0.31 9.22 5.00
CA VAL A 158 -0.97 9.89 6.11
C VAL A 158 0.07 10.21 7.16
N VAL A 159 0.29 11.48 7.40
CA VAL A 159 1.27 11.97 8.38
C VAL A 159 0.50 12.42 9.62
N VAL A 160 0.81 11.78 10.74
CA VAL A 160 0.24 12.16 12.04
C VAL A 160 0.95 13.40 12.60
N ASN A 161 0.31 14.07 13.54
CA ASN A 161 0.89 15.22 14.23
C ASN A 161 1.49 14.79 15.58
N PHE A 162 2.19 15.74 16.24
CA PHE A 162 2.81 15.52 17.55
C PHE A 162 1.82 15.05 18.62
N GLN A 163 0.56 15.50 18.55
CA GLN A 163 -0.47 15.07 19.50
C GLN A 163 -0.78 13.58 19.38
N ALA A 164 -0.79 13.05 18.15
CA ALA A 164 -0.96 11.61 17.91
C ALA A 164 0.20 10.80 18.51
N GLU A 165 1.44 11.26 18.32
CA GLU A 165 2.61 10.64 18.92
C GLU A 165 2.55 10.63 20.45
N ALA A 166 2.17 11.77 21.06
CA ALA A 166 2.03 11.91 22.51
C ALA A 166 0.91 11.00 23.07
N ASP A 167 -0.20 10.85 22.34
CA ASP A 167 -1.35 10.04 22.74
C ASP A 167 -1.18 8.55 22.32
N GLY A 168 -0.07 8.15 21.67
CA GLY A 168 0.20 6.79 21.19
C GLY A 168 -0.78 6.34 20.10
N VAL A 169 -1.24 7.27 19.24
CA VAL A 169 -2.17 6.98 18.14
C VAL A 169 -1.42 6.72 16.87
N GLU A 170 -1.48 5.48 16.42
CA GLU A 170 -0.86 5.04 15.16
C GLU A 170 -1.77 5.30 13.94
N VAL A 171 -1.14 5.44 12.76
CA VAL A 171 -1.83 5.65 11.47
C VAL A 171 -2.82 4.53 11.19
N GLU A 172 -2.46 3.29 11.49
CA GLU A 172 -3.29 2.10 11.28
C GLU A 172 -4.64 2.19 11.99
N ARG A 173 -4.65 2.71 13.22
CA ARG A 173 -5.89 2.95 13.99
C ARG A 173 -6.77 3.99 13.30
N LEU A 174 -6.18 5.09 12.81
CA LEU A 174 -6.92 6.14 12.11
C LEU A 174 -7.52 5.64 10.80
N LEU A 175 -6.77 4.83 10.04
CA LEU A 175 -7.24 4.24 8.80
C LEU A 175 -8.37 3.23 9.03
N SER A 176 -8.30 2.41 10.06
CA SER A 176 -9.38 1.46 10.40
C SER A 176 -10.69 2.15 10.76
N LEU A 177 -10.63 3.37 11.30
CA LEU A 177 -11.82 4.19 11.56
C LEU A 177 -12.37 4.83 10.29
N ALA A 178 -11.50 5.20 9.34
CA ALA A 178 -11.89 5.78 8.05
C ALA A 178 -12.60 4.76 7.13
N GLU A 179 -12.31 3.46 7.28
CA GLU A 179 -12.95 2.38 6.51
C GLU A 179 -14.39 2.08 6.94
N ARG A 180 -14.79 2.51 8.14
CA ARG A 180 -16.15 2.30 8.62
C ARG A 180 -17.09 3.25 7.87
N PRO A 181 -18.20 2.75 7.28
CA PRO A 181 -19.20 3.64 6.72
C PRO A 181 -19.70 4.56 7.84
N ALA A 182 -19.79 5.88 7.54
CA ALA A 182 -20.47 6.79 8.43
C ALA A 182 -21.86 6.19 8.72
N ARG A 183 -22.16 5.91 9.99
CA ARG A 183 -23.48 5.49 10.38
C ARG A 183 -24.42 6.64 10.06
N GLY A 184 -25.24 6.45 8.99
CA GLY A 184 -26.35 7.33 8.69
C GLY A 184 -27.39 7.32 9.80
#